data_18c1245600f994cce61760edb661c987
#
_entry.id   18c1245600f994cce61760edb661c987
#
_cell.length_a   1.000
_cell.length_b   1.000
_cell.length_c   1.000
_cell.angle_alpha   90.00
_cell.angle_beta   90.00
_cell.angle_gamma   90.00
#
_symmetry.space_group_name_H-M   'P 1'
#
loop_
_entity.id
_entity.type
_entity.pdbx_description
1 polymer ?
#
loop_
_entity_poly.entity_id
_entity_poly.type
_entity_poly.pdbx_seq_one_letter_code
_entity_poly.pdbx_strand_id
1 'polypeptide(L)'
;MRTVKNGLQGWTGVLALVLALVQVLALALACDQTRVFNMVFSEGASQLHQSGSSDTHHTLTHEETRDEKLGYQVEATKFVIHSMEAWATFVETLAGVPEGDGSLLDNCAVLAHSETSDANSHSVTGLPMMVAGGGGGRLRPGVHVFGAG
;
A
#
# COMPACT_ATOMS: atom_id res chain seq x y z
N MET A 1 -27.21 14.03 12.17
CA MET A 1 -26.49 13.95 10.90
C MET A 1 -24.99 14.21 11.06
N ARG A 2 -24.38 13.86 12.20
CA ARG A 2 -22.96 14.06 12.54
C ARG A 2 -22.10 12.78 12.55
N THR A 3 -22.72 11.62 12.42
CA THR A 3 -22.06 10.33 12.71
C THR A 3 -21.37 9.67 11.52
N VAL A 4 -21.66 10.08 10.29
CA VAL A 4 -21.09 9.44 9.09
C VAL A 4 -19.73 10.05 8.69
N LYS A 5 -19.47 11.31 9.00
CA LYS A 5 -18.20 11.97 8.64
C LYS A 5 -16.99 11.46 9.46
N ASN A 6 -17.21 11.01 10.68
CA ASN A 6 -16.10 10.54 11.54
C ASN A 6 -15.71 9.07 11.30
N GLY A 7 -16.55 8.28 10.66
CA GLY A 7 -16.27 6.85 10.40
C GLY A 7 -15.33 6.58 9.23
N LEU A 8 -15.23 7.52 8.28
CA LEU A 8 -14.37 7.36 7.10
C LEU A 8 -12.99 8.05 7.24
N GLN A 9 -12.78 8.84 8.28
CA GLN A 9 -11.50 9.51 8.53
C GLN A 9 -10.54 8.67 9.39
N GLY A 10 -11.05 7.67 10.10
CA GLY A 10 -10.22 6.71 10.81
C GLY A 10 -9.72 5.60 9.88
N TRP A 11 -8.57 5.04 10.18
CA TRP A 11 -7.92 3.98 9.39
C TRP A 11 -8.83 2.78 9.08
N THR A 12 -9.70 2.38 10.02
CA THR A 12 -10.66 1.27 9.82
C THR A 12 -11.62 1.52 8.67
N GLY A 13 -12.08 2.76 8.49
CA GLY A 13 -12.96 3.13 7.36
C GLY A 13 -12.21 3.12 6.04
N VAL A 14 -10.96 3.58 6.04
CA VAL A 14 -10.08 3.56 4.86
C VAL A 14 -9.79 2.12 4.46
N LEU A 15 -9.44 1.25 5.41
CA LEU A 15 -9.17 -0.16 5.13
C LEU A 15 -10.39 -0.86 4.52
N ALA A 16 -11.59 -0.64 5.05
CA ALA A 16 -12.81 -1.23 4.50
C ALA A 16 -13.06 -0.77 3.05
N LEU A 17 -12.80 0.51 2.74
CA LEU A 17 -12.92 1.03 1.39
C LEU A 17 -11.86 0.42 0.46
N VAL A 18 -10.61 0.32 0.91
CA VAL A 18 -9.52 -0.32 0.15
C VAL A 18 -9.87 -1.77 -0.17
N LEU A 19 -10.36 -2.54 0.81
CA LEU A 19 -10.77 -3.91 0.59
C LEU A 19 -11.89 -4.03 -0.44
N ALA A 20 -12.90 -3.15 -0.41
CA ALA A 20 -13.95 -3.13 -1.41
C ALA A 20 -13.42 -2.79 -2.82
N LEU A 21 -12.53 -1.79 -2.93
CA LEU A 21 -11.91 -1.41 -4.20
C LEU A 21 -11.04 -2.52 -4.77
N VAL A 22 -10.30 -3.23 -3.93
CA VAL A 22 -9.47 -4.39 -4.31
C VAL A 22 -10.33 -5.48 -4.94
N GLN A 23 -11.49 -5.81 -4.37
CA GLN A 23 -12.40 -6.81 -4.93
C GLN A 23 -12.96 -6.37 -6.29
N VAL A 24 -13.38 -5.12 -6.42
CA VAL A 24 -13.88 -4.57 -7.68
C VAL A 24 -12.79 -4.58 -8.75
N LEU A 25 -11.56 -4.21 -8.39
CA LEU A 25 -10.43 -4.20 -9.31
C LEU A 25 -10.06 -5.62 -9.77
N ALA A 26 -9.99 -6.58 -8.85
CA ALA A 26 -9.74 -7.98 -9.20
C ALA A 26 -10.80 -8.53 -10.16
N LEU A 27 -12.07 -8.20 -9.92
CA LEU A 27 -13.17 -8.57 -10.82
C LEU A 27 -13.03 -7.91 -12.20
N ALA A 28 -12.69 -6.61 -12.24
CA ALA A 28 -12.50 -5.88 -13.52
C ALA A 28 -11.35 -6.47 -14.35
N LEU A 29 -10.25 -6.87 -13.70
CA LEU A 29 -9.14 -7.56 -14.35
C LEU A 29 -9.55 -8.96 -14.84
N ALA A 30 -10.19 -9.75 -13.99
CA ALA A 30 -10.64 -11.11 -14.33
C ALA A 30 -11.65 -11.14 -15.48
N CYS A 31 -12.48 -10.10 -15.59
CA CYS A 31 -13.47 -9.94 -16.67
C CYS A 31 -12.93 -9.18 -17.90
N ASP A 32 -11.62 -8.95 -18.00
CA ASP A 32 -10.96 -8.20 -19.08
C ASP A 32 -11.56 -6.81 -19.35
N GLN A 33 -12.12 -6.18 -18.30
CA GLN A 33 -12.63 -4.81 -18.39
C GLN A 33 -11.50 -3.77 -18.35
N THR A 34 -10.39 -4.13 -17.76
CA THR A 34 -9.13 -3.37 -17.81
C THR A 34 -7.94 -4.32 -17.74
N ARG A 35 -6.80 -3.88 -18.26
CA ARG A 35 -5.50 -4.58 -18.14
C ARG A 35 -4.44 -3.74 -17.45
N VAL A 36 -4.76 -2.49 -17.16
CA VAL A 36 -3.87 -1.54 -16.51
C VAL A 36 -4.66 -0.80 -15.44
N PHE A 37 -4.07 -0.66 -14.27
CA PHE A 37 -4.65 0.11 -13.17
C PHE A 37 -3.58 0.94 -12.48
N ASN A 38 -4.02 1.96 -11.76
CA ASN A 38 -3.25 2.70 -10.80
C ASN A 38 -4.12 2.94 -9.57
N MET A 39 -3.55 2.74 -8.39
CA MET A 39 -4.23 2.98 -7.12
C MET A 39 -3.28 3.68 -6.16
N VAL A 40 -3.77 4.72 -5.50
CA VAL A 40 -3.05 5.45 -4.46
C VAL A 40 -3.75 5.18 -3.13
N PHE A 41 -3.03 4.63 -2.15
CA PHE A 41 -3.57 4.37 -0.81
C PHE A 41 -3.69 5.65 0.02
N SER A 42 -2.75 6.58 -0.16
CA SER A 42 -2.71 7.85 0.53
C SER A 42 -1.88 8.85 -0.27
N GLU A 43 -2.20 10.11 -0.16
CA GLU A 43 -1.42 11.20 -0.74
C GLU A 43 -0.24 11.62 0.15
N GLY A 44 0.75 12.32 -0.40
CA GLY A 44 1.92 12.77 0.35
C GLY A 44 1.60 13.68 1.54
N ALA A 45 0.55 14.51 1.44
CA ALA A 45 0.04 15.34 2.56
C ALA A 45 -1.10 14.64 3.32
N SER A 46 -0.95 13.35 3.58
CA SER A 46 -1.99 12.49 4.14
C SER A 46 -2.61 13.02 5.42
N GLN A 47 -3.94 13.19 5.40
CA GLN A 47 -4.75 13.57 6.55
C GLN A 47 -5.28 12.36 7.33
N LEU A 48 -4.81 11.16 7.02
CA LEU A 48 -5.15 9.96 7.77
C LEU A 48 -4.62 10.05 9.20
N HIS A 49 -5.43 9.66 10.16
CA HIS A 49 -5.06 9.62 11.56
C HIS A 49 -5.53 8.31 12.22
N GLN A 50 -4.88 7.90 13.29
CA GLN A 50 -5.32 6.77 14.12
C GLN A 50 -6.64 7.13 14.82
N SER A 51 -7.45 6.12 15.08
CA SER A 51 -8.69 6.31 15.85
C SER A 51 -8.38 6.89 17.23
N GLY A 52 -8.98 8.03 17.54
CA GLY A 52 -8.76 8.72 18.81
C GLY A 52 -7.54 9.66 18.86
N SER A 53 -6.75 9.76 17.76
CA SER A 53 -5.68 10.75 17.62
C SER A 53 -6.09 11.88 16.69
N SER A 54 -5.58 13.09 16.97
CA SER A 54 -5.66 14.24 16.05
C SER A 54 -4.46 14.32 15.10
N ASP A 55 -3.37 13.60 15.43
CA ASP A 55 -2.13 13.66 14.67
C ASP A 55 -2.28 12.88 13.38
N THR A 56 -2.05 13.56 12.27
CA THR A 56 -2.14 12.96 10.95
C THR A 56 -0.86 12.21 10.60
N HIS A 57 -0.95 11.26 9.67
CA HIS A 57 0.24 10.57 9.18
C HIS A 57 1.31 11.56 8.71
N HIS A 58 0.93 12.58 7.93
CA HIS A 58 1.86 13.61 7.47
C HIS A 58 2.54 14.36 8.63
N THR A 59 1.76 14.81 9.62
CA THR A 59 2.32 15.49 10.81
C THR A 59 3.31 14.59 11.55
N LEU A 60 2.95 13.34 11.78
CA LEU A 60 3.83 12.37 12.45
C LEU A 60 5.14 12.15 11.70
N THR A 61 5.13 12.08 10.37
CA THR A 61 6.38 11.91 9.60
C THR A 61 7.36 13.06 9.79
N HIS A 62 6.90 14.26 10.09
CA HIS A 62 7.75 15.44 10.33
C HIS A 62 8.09 15.67 11.79
N GLU A 63 7.17 15.44 12.72
CA GLU A 63 7.27 15.89 14.10
C GLU A 63 7.60 14.77 15.10
N GLU A 64 7.27 13.50 14.77
CA GLU A 64 7.59 12.40 15.68
C GLU A 64 9.09 12.15 15.73
N THR A 65 9.64 12.16 16.94
CA THR A 65 11.04 11.79 17.17
C THR A 65 11.26 10.31 16.93
N ARG A 66 12.33 9.94 16.26
CA ARG A 66 12.73 8.53 16.10
C ARG A 66 13.08 7.94 17.48
N ASP A 67 12.55 6.75 17.74
CA ASP A 67 12.93 5.99 18.93
C ASP A 67 14.42 5.61 18.85
N GLU A 68 15.19 5.93 19.90
CA GLU A 68 16.65 5.72 19.92
C GLU A 68 17.04 4.24 19.84
N LYS A 69 16.19 3.33 20.34
CA LYS A 69 16.47 1.88 20.34
C LYS A 69 16.01 1.19 19.07
N LEU A 70 14.86 1.61 18.54
CA LEU A 70 14.25 1.01 17.36
C LEU A 70 14.77 1.63 16.06
N GLY A 71 15.21 2.89 16.09
CA GLY A 71 15.74 3.61 14.93
C GLY A 71 14.69 4.14 13.96
N TYR A 72 13.39 4.10 14.32
CA TYR A 72 12.29 4.58 13.48
C TYR A 72 11.22 5.31 14.28
N GLN A 73 10.30 5.99 13.58
CA GLN A 73 9.14 6.69 14.13
C GLN A 73 8.02 5.68 14.40
N VAL A 74 7.66 5.44 15.64
CA VAL A 74 6.77 4.34 16.06
C VAL A 74 5.34 4.54 15.58
N GLU A 75 4.80 5.74 15.76
CA GLU A 75 3.41 6.04 15.38
C GLU A 75 3.26 6.18 13.87
N ALA A 76 4.20 6.86 13.19
CA ALA A 76 4.21 6.95 11.73
C ALA A 76 4.34 5.57 11.07
N THR A 77 5.14 4.67 11.63
CA THR A 77 5.33 3.31 11.12
C THR A 77 4.05 2.48 11.14
N LYS A 78 3.08 2.76 12.03
CA LYS A 78 1.78 2.07 12.03
C LYS A 78 1.03 2.25 10.70
N PHE A 79 1.13 3.43 10.08
CA PHE A 79 0.52 3.69 8.78
C PHE A 79 1.21 2.89 7.66
N VAL A 80 2.53 2.74 7.75
CA VAL A 80 3.29 1.89 6.81
C VAL A 80 2.86 0.42 6.94
N ILE A 81 2.74 -0.09 8.17
CA ILE A 81 2.26 -1.46 8.42
C ILE A 81 0.89 -1.67 7.80
N HIS A 82 -0.05 -0.77 8.03
CA HIS A 82 -1.40 -0.87 7.46
C HIS A 82 -1.41 -0.80 5.92
N SER A 83 -0.53 0.01 5.33
CA SER A 83 -0.39 0.05 3.87
C SER A 83 0.14 -1.28 3.34
N MET A 84 1.05 -1.94 4.07
CA MET A 84 1.56 -3.26 3.71
C MET A 84 0.50 -4.36 3.89
N GLU A 85 -0.34 -4.29 4.91
CA GLU A 85 -1.49 -5.18 5.09
C GLU A 85 -2.49 -5.06 3.93
N ALA A 86 -2.79 -3.82 3.51
CA ALA A 86 -3.65 -3.56 2.36
C ALA A 86 -3.03 -4.10 1.06
N TRP A 87 -1.73 -3.90 0.87
CA TRP A 87 -0.97 -4.47 -0.25
C TRP A 87 -1.00 -6.00 -0.25
N ALA A 88 -0.74 -6.64 0.88
CA ALA A 88 -0.79 -8.09 1.01
C ALA A 88 -2.17 -8.63 0.64
N THR A 89 -3.24 -8.01 1.16
CA THR A 89 -4.62 -8.38 0.84
C THR A 89 -4.90 -8.27 -0.66
N PHE A 90 -4.38 -7.24 -1.32
CA PHE A 90 -4.52 -7.09 -2.76
C PHE A 90 -3.83 -8.22 -3.53
N VAL A 91 -2.59 -8.50 -3.20
CA VAL A 91 -1.82 -9.59 -3.83
C VAL A 91 -2.49 -10.95 -3.60
N GLU A 92 -2.95 -11.23 -2.36
CA GLU A 92 -3.71 -12.44 -2.03
C GLU A 92 -5.00 -12.56 -2.81
N THR A 93 -5.72 -11.45 -3.01
CA THR A 93 -6.96 -11.43 -3.81
C THR A 93 -6.68 -11.81 -5.26
N LEU A 94 -5.63 -11.27 -5.87
CA LEU A 94 -5.24 -11.63 -7.24
C LEU A 94 -4.78 -13.09 -7.35
N ALA A 95 -4.06 -13.58 -6.33
CA ALA A 95 -3.64 -14.98 -6.26
C ALA A 95 -4.83 -15.95 -6.10
N GLY A 96 -5.91 -15.49 -5.48
CA GLY A 96 -7.14 -16.27 -5.29
C GLY A 96 -8.05 -16.35 -6.52
N VAL A 97 -7.81 -15.56 -7.57
CA VAL A 97 -8.61 -15.57 -8.80
C VAL A 97 -8.01 -16.56 -9.81
N PRO A 98 -8.68 -17.65 -10.16
CA PRO A 98 -8.18 -18.59 -11.17
C PRO A 98 -8.08 -17.94 -12.56
N GLU A 99 -6.97 -18.19 -13.27
CA GLU A 99 -6.78 -17.77 -14.66
C GLU A 99 -5.90 -18.79 -15.39
N GLY A 100 -6.47 -19.45 -16.39
CA GLY A 100 -5.80 -20.54 -17.09
C GLY A 100 -5.42 -21.69 -16.15
N ASP A 101 -4.16 -22.11 -16.20
CA ASP A 101 -3.61 -23.17 -15.33
C ASP A 101 -3.05 -22.62 -13.99
N GLY A 102 -3.19 -21.33 -13.74
CA GLY A 102 -2.68 -20.63 -12.56
C GLY A 102 -3.67 -19.64 -11.98
N SER A 103 -3.17 -18.51 -11.55
CA SER A 103 -3.94 -17.42 -10.99
C SER A 103 -3.78 -16.13 -11.80
N LEU A 104 -4.67 -15.19 -11.58
CA LEU A 104 -4.57 -13.84 -12.16
C LEU A 104 -3.23 -13.19 -11.80
N LEU A 105 -2.72 -13.42 -10.58
CA LEU A 105 -1.42 -12.90 -10.13
C LEU A 105 -0.26 -13.42 -10.98
N ASP A 106 -0.30 -14.67 -11.43
CA ASP A 106 0.76 -15.24 -12.26
C ASP A 106 0.93 -14.48 -13.58
N ASN A 107 -0.14 -13.89 -14.08
CA ASN A 107 -0.15 -13.11 -15.31
C ASN A 107 0.01 -11.59 -15.07
N CYS A 108 -0.12 -11.13 -13.83
CA CYS A 108 0.05 -9.74 -13.46
C CYS A 108 1.51 -9.37 -13.16
N ALA A 109 1.81 -8.08 -13.31
CA ALA A 109 2.97 -7.40 -12.76
C ALA A 109 2.46 -6.21 -11.95
N VAL A 110 2.52 -6.30 -10.63
CA VAL A 110 1.98 -5.29 -9.72
C VAL A 110 3.13 -4.61 -9.00
N LEU A 111 3.37 -3.34 -9.32
CA LEU A 111 4.38 -2.50 -8.69
C LEU A 111 3.77 -1.73 -7.53
N ALA A 112 4.42 -1.77 -6.37
CA ALA A 112 4.14 -0.89 -5.26
C ALA A 112 5.40 -0.11 -4.87
N HIS A 113 5.24 1.17 -4.60
CA HIS A 113 6.31 2.03 -4.12
C HIS A 113 5.75 3.17 -3.26
N SER A 114 6.63 3.78 -2.46
CA SER A 114 6.36 5.02 -1.77
C SER A 114 6.75 6.22 -2.65
N GLU A 115 6.29 7.41 -2.31
CA GLU A 115 6.74 8.66 -2.94
C GLU A 115 8.13 9.08 -2.46
N THR A 116 8.49 8.70 -1.22
CA THR A 116 9.76 9.00 -0.58
C THR A 116 10.31 7.78 0.14
N SER A 117 11.60 7.70 0.32
CA SER A 117 12.28 6.72 1.18
C SER A 117 12.33 7.17 2.65
N ASP A 118 12.41 8.47 2.86
CA ASP A 118 12.35 9.12 4.18
C ASP A 118 11.46 10.36 4.06
N ALA A 119 10.28 10.30 4.67
CA ALA A 119 9.29 11.36 4.59
C ALA A 119 9.70 12.62 5.35
N ASN A 120 10.48 12.50 6.43
CA ASN A 120 10.94 13.66 7.20
C ASN A 120 11.86 14.57 6.37
N SER A 121 12.79 13.99 5.62
CA SER A 121 13.74 14.72 4.75
C SER A 121 13.29 14.82 3.29
N HIS A 122 12.15 14.24 2.93
CA HIS A 122 11.67 14.10 1.53
C HIS A 122 12.70 13.43 0.62
N SER A 123 13.52 12.54 1.17
CA SER A 123 14.52 11.81 0.39
C SER A 123 13.87 10.78 -0.53
N VAL A 124 14.44 10.62 -1.72
CA VAL A 124 14.10 9.56 -2.68
C VAL A 124 15.26 8.58 -2.87
N THR A 125 16.36 8.78 -2.14
CA THR A 125 17.52 7.88 -2.21
C THR A 125 17.17 6.54 -1.58
N GLY A 126 17.37 5.44 -2.33
CA GLY A 126 17.01 4.11 -1.83
C GLY A 126 15.50 3.89 -1.71
N LEU A 127 14.71 4.49 -2.61
CA LEU A 127 13.25 4.36 -2.62
C LEU A 127 12.82 2.87 -2.60
N PRO A 128 12.03 2.44 -1.60
CA PRO A 128 11.56 1.07 -1.54
C PRO A 128 10.55 0.80 -2.66
N MET A 129 10.81 -0.24 -3.43
CA MET A 129 9.92 -0.72 -4.47
C MET A 129 9.70 -2.21 -4.32
N MET A 130 8.48 -2.66 -4.51
CA MET A 130 8.09 -4.06 -4.48
C MET A 130 7.37 -4.42 -5.77
N VAL A 131 7.61 -5.62 -6.28
CA VAL A 131 6.88 -6.16 -7.42
C VAL A 131 6.31 -7.51 -7.02
N ALA A 132 5.01 -7.68 -7.22
CA ALA A 132 4.33 -8.96 -7.08
C ALA A 132 3.80 -9.46 -8.42
N GLY A 133 3.71 -10.77 -8.55
CA GLY A 133 3.18 -11.45 -9.74
C GLY A 133 4.25 -12.03 -10.66
N GLY A 134 3.79 -12.87 -11.57
CA GLY A 134 4.64 -13.62 -12.51
C GLY A 134 4.89 -12.91 -13.84
N GLY A 135 4.07 -11.90 -14.18
CA GLY A 135 4.14 -11.21 -15.46
C GLY A 135 4.02 -12.15 -16.68
N GLY A 136 3.21 -13.21 -16.56
CA GLY A 136 3.11 -14.24 -17.59
C GLY A 136 4.42 -15.03 -17.77
N GLY A 137 5.12 -15.31 -16.68
CA GLY A 137 6.40 -16.04 -16.66
C GLY A 137 7.64 -15.18 -16.98
N ARG A 138 7.49 -13.86 -17.06
CA ARG A 138 8.59 -12.93 -17.37
C ARG A 138 9.27 -12.36 -16.13
N LEU A 139 8.65 -12.48 -14.96
CA LEU A 139 9.19 -12.02 -13.69
C LEU A 139 9.67 -13.23 -12.87
N ARG A 140 10.82 -13.05 -12.22
CA ARG A 140 11.37 -14.04 -11.29
C ARG A 140 11.10 -13.58 -9.87
N PRO A 141 10.22 -14.24 -9.10
CA PRO A 141 9.97 -13.91 -7.70
C PRO A 141 11.15 -14.28 -6.79
N GLY A 142 11.14 -13.75 -5.57
CA GLY A 142 12.14 -14.10 -4.55
C GLY A 142 13.51 -13.43 -4.75
N VAL A 143 13.58 -12.36 -5.52
CA VAL A 143 14.81 -11.59 -5.74
C VAL A 143 14.74 -10.27 -4.96
N HIS A 144 15.81 -9.97 -4.22
CA HIS A 144 16.01 -8.66 -3.59
C HIS A 144 17.22 -8.00 -4.23
N VAL A 145 17.04 -6.77 -4.73
CA VAL A 145 18.08 -5.99 -5.40
C VAL A 145 18.29 -4.70 -4.62
N PHE A 146 19.53 -4.47 -4.18
CA PHE A 146 19.97 -3.16 -3.75
C PHE A 146 20.48 -2.40 -4.98
N GLY A 147 19.80 -1.33 -5.34
CA GLY A 147 20.32 -0.41 -6.33
C GLY A 147 21.57 0.26 -5.76
N ALA A 148 22.73 0.09 -6.40
CA ALA A 148 23.81 1.01 -6.21
C ALA A 148 23.39 2.32 -6.89
N GLY A 149 23.14 3.36 -6.07
CA GLY A 149 22.86 4.71 -6.56
C GLY A 149 24.10 5.31 -7.23
#